data_46ccecb1a3451431d069bfaa0327ae6b
#
_entry.id   46ccecb1a3451431d069bfaa0327ae6b
#
_cell.length_a   1.000
_cell.length_b   1.000
_cell.length_c   1.000
_cell.angle_alpha   90.00
_cell.angle_beta   90.00
_cell.angle_gamma   90.00
#
_symmetry.space_group_name_H-M   'P 1'
#
loop_
_entity.id
_entity.type
_entity.pdbx_description
1 polymer ?
#
loop_
_entity_poly.entity_id
_entity_poly.type
_entity_poly.pdbx_seq_one_letter_code
_entity_poly.pdbx_strand_id
1 'polypeptide(L)'
;MQDQNIQPEKSRRVLLADSHQNMLEGIRSLLETVFDVVIMVADENSLLDCLEKSPPELVVVDLSLPVTEEINVTRRIRKRNPEMKVIILSVHDEPAAVDECLSAGATGFVLKRTASTDLIPAVREVLKGRTYVSPTVKMEG
;
A
#
# COMPACT_ATOMS: atom_id res chain seq x y z
N MET A 1 -3.76 -20.65 30.59
CA MET A 1 -3.87 -20.30 29.99
C MET A 1 -3.51 -19.83 29.40
N GLN A 2 -3.46 -19.67 29.33
CA GLN A 2 -3.33 -19.14 28.70
C GLN A 2 -3.14 -18.54 27.94
N ASP A 3 -3.18 -18.51 28.08
CA ASP A 3 -3.25 -17.90 27.27
C ASP A 3 -2.83 -17.24 26.83
N GLN A 4 -2.66 -17.37 27.20
CA GLN A 4 -2.46 -16.85 26.77
C GLN A 4 -1.87 -16.57 26.06
N ASN A 5 -1.54 -16.89 26.24
CA ASN A 5 -1.14 -16.71 25.41
C ASN A 5 -1.17 -16.44 24.54
N ILE A 6 -1.38 -16.49 24.86
CA ILE A 6 -1.62 -16.07 23.76
C ILE A 6 -1.31 -14.80 23.47
N GLN A 7 -0.36 -14.65 23.19
CA GLN A 7 -0.01 -13.57 22.80
C GLN A 7 -0.54 -13.21 21.82
N PRO A 8 -0.94 -12.53 22.04
CA PRO A 8 -1.62 -12.20 20.99
C PRO A 8 -0.74 -12.16 19.89
N GLU A 9 -1.14 -12.81 18.99
CA GLU A 9 -0.66 -12.62 17.77
C GLU A 9 -0.65 -11.22 17.54
N LYS A 10 0.35 -10.68 16.99
CA LYS A 10 0.32 -9.36 16.59
C LYS A 10 -0.80 -9.18 15.68
N SER A 11 -1.62 -8.18 15.88
CA SER A 11 -2.65 -7.78 14.93
C SER A 11 -1.99 -7.43 13.62
N ARG A 12 -2.54 -7.93 12.54
CA ARG A 12 -2.04 -7.58 11.21
C ARG A 12 -2.61 -6.21 10.85
N ARG A 13 -1.75 -5.29 10.51
CA ARG A 13 -2.13 -3.90 10.30
C ARG A 13 -1.67 -3.42 8.94
N VAL A 14 -2.54 -2.63 8.27
CA VAL A 14 -2.22 -2.01 6.99
C VAL A 14 -2.55 -0.54 7.08
N LEU A 15 -1.75 0.30 6.43
CA LEU A 15 -2.00 1.72 6.37
C LEU A 15 -2.45 2.05 4.96
N LEU A 16 -3.62 2.67 4.83
CA LEU A 16 -4.18 3.06 3.54
C LEU A 16 -4.13 4.58 3.45
N ALA A 17 -3.35 5.09 2.51
CA ALA A 17 -3.19 6.52 2.31
C ALA A 17 -3.89 6.91 1.01
N ASP A 18 -5.03 7.58 1.11
CA ASP A 18 -5.85 7.93 -0.03
C ASP A 18 -6.72 9.13 0.34
N SER A 19 -6.73 10.14 -0.52
CA SER A 19 -7.54 11.32 -0.28
C SER A 19 -8.90 11.26 -0.97
N HIS A 20 -9.20 10.19 -1.73
CA HIS A 20 -10.43 10.10 -2.49
C HIS A 20 -11.45 9.26 -1.73
N GLN A 21 -12.42 9.92 -1.11
CA GLN A 21 -13.36 9.21 -0.26
C GLN A 21 -14.26 8.24 -1.01
N ASN A 22 -14.52 8.52 -2.28
CA ASN A 22 -15.45 7.66 -3.02
C ASN A 22 -14.98 6.23 -3.16
N MET A 23 -13.67 6.01 -3.23
CA MET A 23 -13.15 4.66 -3.37
C MET A 23 -12.66 4.07 -2.08
N LEU A 24 -12.57 4.91 -1.04
CA LEU A 24 -11.95 4.52 0.19
C LEU A 24 -12.67 3.36 0.87
N GLU A 25 -14.00 3.40 0.89
CA GLU A 25 -14.77 2.36 1.58
C GLU A 25 -14.59 1.00 0.89
N GLY A 26 -14.58 0.98 -0.43
CA GLY A 26 -14.40 -0.27 -1.14
C GLY A 26 -13.01 -0.87 -0.90
N ILE A 27 -12.00 -0.02 -0.99
CA ILE A 27 -10.63 -0.48 -0.75
C ILE A 27 -10.46 -0.93 0.69
N ARG A 28 -11.02 -0.16 1.63
CA ARG A 28 -10.95 -0.53 3.04
C ARG A 28 -11.59 -1.88 3.28
N SER A 29 -12.77 -2.11 2.70
CA SER A 29 -13.47 -3.38 2.89
C SER A 29 -12.64 -4.54 2.38
N LEU A 30 -11.98 -4.37 1.23
CA LEU A 30 -11.11 -5.40 0.71
C LEU A 30 -9.96 -5.70 1.68
N LEU A 31 -9.33 -4.66 2.19
CA LEU A 31 -8.20 -4.85 3.09
C LEU A 31 -8.62 -5.49 4.40
N GLU A 32 -9.84 -5.23 4.84
CA GLU A 32 -10.33 -5.81 6.08
C GLU A 32 -10.51 -7.32 5.99
N THR A 33 -10.50 -7.88 4.79
CA THR A 33 -10.58 -9.34 4.66
C THR A 33 -9.24 -10.01 4.98
N VAL A 34 -8.15 -9.23 5.04
CA VAL A 34 -6.82 -9.79 5.30
C VAL A 34 -6.21 -9.23 6.58
N PHE A 35 -6.51 -7.97 6.90
CA PHE A 35 -5.88 -7.29 8.03
C PHE A 35 -6.86 -7.08 9.15
N ASP A 36 -6.36 -7.13 10.38
CA ASP A 36 -7.18 -6.87 11.56
C ASP A 36 -7.47 -5.39 11.73
N VAL A 37 -6.54 -4.54 11.34
CA VAL A 37 -6.68 -3.10 11.50
C VAL A 37 -6.29 -2.43 10.19
N VAL A 38 -7.17 -1.55 9.68
CA VAL A 38 -6.88 -0.71 8.54
C VAL A 38 -6.85 0.72 9.02
N ILE A 39 -5.66 1.32 8.99
CA ILE A 39 -5.48 2.70 9.40
C ILE A 39 -5.55 3.56 8.15
N MET A 40 -6.36 4.62 8.18
CA MET A 40 -6.55 5.44 7.00
C MET A 40 -6.02 6.83 7.24
N VAL A 41 -5.24 7.35 6.30
CA VAL A 41 -4.74 8.71 6.34
C VAL A 41 -4.97 9.36 4.98
N ALA A 42 -5.01 10.68 4.95
CA ALA A 42 -5.38 11.41 3.74
C ALA A 42 -4.24 12.25 3.15
N ASP A 43 -3.09 12.27 3.78
CA ASP A 43 -1.97 13.07 3.28
C ASP A 43 -0.64 12.46 3.69
N GLU A 44 0.42 12.99 3.11
CA GLU A 44 1.75 12.44 3.33
C GLU A 44 2.23 12.63 4.76
N ASN A 45 1.93 13.77 5.36
CA ASN A 45 2.40 14.02 6.71
C ASN A 45 1.81 13.02 7.70
N SER A 46 0.52 12.75 7.57
CA SER A 46 -0.12 11.75 8.43
C SER A 46 0.44 10.37 8.18
N LEU A 47 0.73 10.06 6.92
CA LEU A 47 1.32 8.79 6.54
C LEU A 47 2.68 8.60 7.22
N LEU A 48 3.56 9.57 7.07
CA LEU A 48 4.91 9.45 7.61
C LEU A 48 4.90 9.43 9.14
N ASP A 49 4.00 10.21 9.75
CA ASP A 49 3.87 10.22 11.19
C ASP A 49 3.44 8.85 11.70
N CYS A 50 2.50 8.21 11.02
CA CYS A 50 2.05 6.89 11.42
C CYS A 50 3.18 5.87 11.29
N LEU A 51 3.95 5.96 10.21
CA LEU A 51 5.06 5.03 10.02
C LEU A 51 6.09 5.15 11.12
N GLU A 52 6.30 6.36 11.60
CA GLU A 52 7.27 6.57 12.66
C GLU A 52 6.78 6.05 13.99
N LYS A 53 5.52 6.29 14.30
CA LYS A 53 4.99 5.95 15.62
C LYS A 53 4.50 4.53 15.74
N SER A 54 3.99 3.96 14.67
CA SER A 54 3.36 2.65 14.75
C SER A 54 3.36 1.99 13.37
N PRO A 55 4.52 1.53 12.92
CA PRO A 55 4.64 1.00 11.55
C PRO A 55 3.74 -0.21 11.31
N PRO A 56 3.01 -0.21 10.19
CA PRO A 56 2.19 -1.35 9.81
C PRO A 56 3.02 -2.38 9.06
N GLU A 57 2.39 -3.49 8.69
CA GLU A 57 3.05 -4.50 7.88
C GLU A 57 3.12 -4.11 6.41
N LEU A 58 2.18 -3.27 5.97
CA LEU A 58 2.05 -2.91 4.58
C LEU A 58 1.45 -1.52 4.47
N VAL A 59 1.91 -0.76 3.47
CA VAL A 59 1.36 0.54 3.16
C VAL A 59 0.76 0.47 1.77
N VAL A 60 -0.50 0.92 1.62
CA VAL A 60 -1.16 1.04 0.32
C VAL A 60 -1.37 2.52 0.09
N VAL A 61 -0.79 3.05 -0.98
CA VAL A 61 -0.75 4.48 -1.23
C VAL A 61 -1.39 4.81 -2.57
N ASP A 62 -2.33 5.74 -2.55
CA ASP A 62 -2.89 6.30 -3.78
C ASP A 62 -1.84 7.22 -4.39
N LEU A 63 -1.52 6.99 -5.65
CA LEU A 63 -0.49 7.77 -6.33
C LEU A 63 -0.84 9.26 -6.37
N SER A 64 -2.11 9.60 -6.31
CA SER A 64 -2.53 11.01 -6.32
C SER A 64 -2.58 11.63 -4.94
N LEU A 65 -2.06 10.94 -3.92
CA LEU A 65 -2.04 11.50 -2.58
C LEU A 65 -1.29 12.82 -2.56
N PRO A 66 -1.84 13.86 -1.91
CA PRO A 66 -1.12 15.12 -1.82
C PRO A 66 0.22 14.96 -1.12
N VAL A 67 1.26 15.48 -1.71
CA VAL A 67 2.60 15.40 -1.15
C VAL A 67 3.16 16.80 -1.02
N THR A 68 4.10 16.97 -0.13
CA THR A 68 4.67 18.28 0.15
C THR A 68 5.86 18.59 -0.75
N GLU A 69 6.41 17.58 -1.41
CA GLU A 69 7.55 17.76 -2.29
C GLU A 69 7.35 16.93 -3.53
N GLU A 70 8.14 17.23 -4.56
CA GLU A 70 7.99 16.51 -5.81
C GLU A 70 8.56 15.12 -5.78
N ILE A 71 9.33 14.79 -4.76
CA ILE A 71 9.90 13.46 -4.67
C ILE A 71 8.81 12.45 -4.40
N ASN A 72 8.89 11.32 -5.09
CA ASN A 72 7.93 10.25 -4.95
C ASN A 72 7.80 9.83 -3.49
N VAL A 73 6.56 9.72 -3.02
CA VAL A 73 6.31 9.39 -1.62
C VAL A 73 6.87 8.01 -1.28
N THR A 74 6.91 7.08 -2.24
CA THR A 74 7.47 5.76 -1.99
C THR A 74 8.94 5.86 -1.59
N ARG A 75 9.70 6.73 -2.24
CA ARG A 75 11.11 6.88 -1.88
C ARG A 75 11.26 7.37 -0.45
N ARG A 76 10.40 8.29 -0.01
CA ARG A 76 10.48 8.78 1.35
C ARG A 76 10.09 7.70 2.36
N ILE A 77 9.10 6.89 2.02
CA ILE A 77 8.72 5.78 2.90
C ILE A 77 9.90 4.82 3.04
N ARG A 78 10.50 4.43 1.91
CA ARG A 78 11.57 3.45 1.92
C ARG A 78 12.83 3.99 2.55
N LYS A 79 13.05 5.29 2.47
CA LYS A 79 14.20 5.89 3.10
C LYS A 79 14.11 5.77 4.61
N ARG A 80 12.92 5.93 5.16
CA ARG A 80 12.73 5.82 6.61
C ARG A 80 12.57 4.39 7.07
N ASN A 81 12.00 3.55 6.22
CA ASN A 81 11.76 2.14 6.53
C ASN A 81 12.17 1.31 5.33
N PRO A 82 13.46 0.95 5.23
CA PRO A 82 13.95 0.29 4.01
C PRO A 82 13.27 -1.02 3.68
N GLU A 83 12.66 -1.68 4.67
CA GLU A 83 12.00 -2.94 4.42
C GLU A 83 10.51 -2.84 4.33
N MET A 84 9.95 -1.62 4.38
CA MET A 84 8.51 -1.45 4.30
C MET A 84 8.01 -1.85 2.92
N LYS A 85 6.93 -2.63 2.91
CA LYS A 85 6.29 -3.05 1.68
C LYS A 85 5.26 -2.00 1.30
N VAL A 86 5.28 -1.60 0.03
CA VAL A 86 4.43 -0.52 -0.46
C VAL A 86 3.71 -0.96 -1.71
N ILE A 87 2.38 -0.89 -1.70
CA ILE A 87 1.56 -1.11 -2.89
C ILE A 87 1.01 0.25 -3.32
N ILE A 88 1.19 0.57 -4.59
CA ILE A 88 0.67 1.80 -5.17
C ILE A 88 -0.67 1.52 -5.82
N LEU A 89 -1.67 2.35 -5.52
CA LEU A 89 -2.94 2.35 -6.24
C LEU A 89 -2.90 3.50 -7.22
N SER A 90 -3.29 3.26 -8.47
CA SER A 90 -3.16 4.28 -9.50
C SER A 90 -4.28 4.17 -10.52
N VAL A 91 -4.70 5.33 -11.07
CA VAL A 91 -5.57 5.35 -12.22
C VAL A 91 -4.75 5.31 -13.51
N HIS A 92 -3.43 5.42 -13.41
CA HIS A 92 -2.56 5.46 -14.58
C HIS A 92 -2.02 4.07 -14.88
N ASP A 93 -2.07 3.68 -16.16
CA ASP A 93 -1.59 2.36 -16.56
C ASP A 93 -0.41 2.44 -17.54
N GLU A 94 0.18 3.62 -17.69
CA GLU A 94 1.31 3.76 -18.59
C GLU A 94 2.54 3.05 -18.02
N PRO A 95 3.31 2.36 -18.87
CA PRO A 95 4.51 1.68 -18.37
C PRO A 95 5.49 2.62 -17.65
N ALA A 96 5.56 3.89 -18.07
CA ALA A 96 6.46 4.83 -17.43
C ALA A 96 6.06 5.08 -15.97
N ALA A 97 4.74 5.16 -15.69
CA ALA A 97 4.27 5.37 -14.34
C ALA A 97 4.60 4.16 -13.47
N VAL A 98 4.42 2.96 -14.02
CA VAL A 98 4.73 1.74 -13.28
C VAL A 98 6.23 1.67 -12.98
N ASP A 99 7.05 1.95 -14.01
CA ASP A 99 8.51 1.90 -13.83
C ASP A 99 8.97 2.87 -12.79
N GLU A 100 8.40 4.07 -12.77
CA GLU A 100 8.80 5.07 -11.80
C GLU A 100 8.49 4.60 -10.38
N CYS A 101 7.32 4.00 -10.18
CA CYS A 101 6.93 3.53 -8.85
C CYS A 101 7.82 2.37 -8.40
N LEU A 102 8.09 1.43 -9.29
CA LEU A 102 8.93 0.29 -8.92
C LEU A 102 10.36 0.74 -8.67
N SER A 103 10.86 1.68 -9.46
CA SER A 103 12.20 2.20 -9.25
C SER A 103 12.32 2.93 -7.93
N ALA A 104 11.22 3.53 -7.46
CA ALA A 104 11.21 4.23 -6.19
C ALA A 104 11.14 3.26 -5.00
N GLY A 105 10.94 1.97 -5.26
CA GLY A 105 10.93 0.97 -4.21
C GLY A 105 9.58 0.35 -3.92
N ALA A 106 8.54 0.66 -4.72
CA ALA A 106 7.25 0.02 -4.53
C ALA A 106 7.36 -1.47 -4.86
N THR A 107 6.66 -2.28 -4.10
CA THR A 107 6.65 -3.71 -4.33
C THR A 107 5.36 -4.17 -4.97
N GLY A 108 4.38 -3.30 -5.09
CA GLY A 108 3.14 -3.63 -5.78
C GLY A 108 2.58 -2.42 -6.50
N PHE A 109 1.92 -2.66 -7.63
CA PHE A 109 1.26 -1.62 -8.41
C PHE A 109 -0.08 -2.18 -8.83
N VAL A 110 -1.18 -1.56 -8.37
CA VAL A 110 -2.52 -2.02 -8.62
C VAL A 110 -3.34 -0.89 -9.23
N LEU A 111 -4.03 -1.19 -10.33
CA LEU A 111 -4.90 -0.20 -10.95
C LEU A 111 -6.18 -0.07 -10.14
N LYS A 112 -6.62 1.15 -9.92
CA LYS A 112 -7.83 1.37 -9.13
C LYS A 112 -9.05 0.74 -9.76
N ARG A 113 -9.14 0.77 -11.10
CA ARG A 113 -10.32 0.22 -11.77
C ARG A 113 -10.44 -1.29 -11.66
N THR A 114 -9.34 -1.98 -11.34
CA THR A 114 -9.38 -3.42 -11.18
C THR A 114 -9.02 -3.85 -9.77
N ALA A 115 -9.07 -2.93 -8.82
CA ALA A 115 -8.67 -3.23 -7.45
C ALA A 115 -9.51 -4.33 -6.83
N SER A 116 -10.79 -4.44 -7.22
CA SER A 116 -11.65 -5.47 -6.64
C SER A 116 -11.15 -6.88 -6.94
N THR A 117 -10.41 -7.06 -8.04
CA THR A 117 -9.85 -8.36 -8.36
C THR A 117 -8.36 -8.45 -8.11
N ASP A 118 -7.65 -7.33 -8.13
CA ASP A 118 -6.19 -7.34 -8.07
C ASP A 118 -5.60 -7.06 -6.70
N LEU A 119 -6.30 -6.32 -5.85
CA LEU A 119 -5.68 -5.84 -4.63
C LEU A 119 -5.30 -6.96 -3.67
N ILE A 120 -6.21 -7.89 -3.42
CA ILE A 120 -5.92 -8.96 -2.48
C ILE A 120 -4.82 -9.89 -2.99
N PRO A 121 -4.83 -10.31 -4.27
CA PRO A 121 -3.67 -11.05 -4.77
C PRO A 121 -2.37 -10.28 -4.63
N ALA A 122 -2.40 -8.96 -4.87
CA ALA A 122 -1.20 -8.15 -4.72
C ALA A 122 -0.72 -8.17 -3.27
N VAL A 123 -1.64 -8.01 -2.32
CA VAL A 123 -1.29 -8.03 -0.91
C VAL A 123 -0.61 -9.35 -0.56
N ARG A 124 -1.18 -10.46 -1.01
CA ARG A 124 -0.62 -11.76 -0.67
C ARG A 124 0.77 -11.96 -1.25
N GLU A 125 0.97 -11.54 -2.51
CA GLU A 125 2.28 -11.69 -3.13
C GLU A 125 3.31 -10.80 -2.46
N VAL A 126 2.94 -9.57 -2.18
CA VAL A 126 3.87 -8.61 -1.57
C VAL A 126 4.24 -9.04 -0.16
N LEU A 127 3.30 -9.58 0.60
CA LEU A 127 3.60 -10.06 1.94
C LEU A 127 4.54 -11.25 1.92
N LYS A 128 4.56 -11.99 0.80
CA LYS A 128 5.51 -13.10 0.64
C LYS A 128 6.86 -12.63 0.12
N GLY A 129 7.03 -11.34 -0.09
CA GLY A 129 8.28 -10.82 -0.58
C GLY A 129 8.38 -10.74 -2.09
N ARG A 130 7.27 -10.88 -2.80
CA ARG A 130 7.25 -10.82 -4.26
C ARG A 130 6.72 -9.49 -4.74
N THR A 131 6.98 -9.18 -6.00
CA THR A 131 6.49 -7.97 -6.63
C THR A 131 5.23 -8.31 -7.41
N TYR A 132 4.26 -7.40 -7.41
CA TYR A 132 3.00 -7.60 -8.13
C TYR A 132 2.65 -6.36 -8.94
N VAL A 133 2.24 -6.58 -10.19
CA VAL A 133 1.75 -5.51 -11.06
C VAL A 133 0.43 -5.99 -11.65
N SER A 134 -0.60 -5.14 -11.62
CA SER A 134 -1.91 -5.51 -12.18
C SER A 134 -1.76 -6.07 -13.59
N PRO A 135 -2.40 -7.20 -13.89
CA PRO A 135 -2.22 -7.83 -15.21
C PRO A 135 -2.69 -6.97 -16.36
N THR A 136 -3.60 -6.02 -16.12
CA THR A 136 -4.10 -5.18 -17.18
C THR A 136 -3.14 -4.06 -17.56
N VAL A 137 -2.06 -3.86 -16.80
CA VAL A 137 -1.03 -2.91 -17.18
C VAL A 137 -0.24 -3.49 -18.35
N LYS A 138 -0.08 -2.70 -19.42
CA LYS A 138 0.67 -3.17 -20.57
C LYS A 138 2.10 -2.73 -20.42
N MET A 139 2.95 -3.66 -20.09
CA MET A 139 4.37 -3.36 -19.94
C MET A 139 5.05 -3.50 -21.29
N GLU A 140 6.03 -2.65 -21.53
CA GLU A 140 6.81 -2.79 -22.73
C GLU A 140 7.62 -4.04 -22.61
N GLY A 141 7.52 -4.86 -23.56
CA GLY A 141 8.01 -6.21 -23.57
C GLY A 141 9.47 -6.43 -23.50
#